data_2f37120f3e012ebdb8a52a2df0f2496f
#
_entry.id   2f37120f3e012ebdb8a52a2df0f2496f
#
_cell.length_a   1.000
_cell.length_b   1.000
_cell.length_c   1.000
_cell.angle_alpha   90.00
_cell.angle_beta   90.00
_cell.angle_gamma   90.00
#
_symmetry.space_group_name_H-M   'P 1'
#
loop_
_entity.id
_entity.type
_entity.pdbx_description
1 polymer ?
#
loop_
_entity_poly.entity_id
_entity_poly.type
_entity_poly.pdbx_seq_one_letter_code
_entity_poly.pdbx_strand_id
1 'polypeptide(L)'
;MALLWVLRAPETVLRNDDLRGAFTPGLGALPPQVRSTFRATAATFVAAFALLGFLTALTGSILVQQLHRPGSLTVGLVTFALFAAAAIGQLAVSAATSTRVMAGALALLPAAALLLGAATLARSFLLLLSAVLICGLGVGVNLRLGMGRVLDACPPVKRAQVSSALFVTVYLGASLPTVAAGLMATEANLTTAVLALTGVVLALTLAAAVMNRLSTRAHVLVPAGRSGE
;
A
#
# COMPACT_ATOMS: atom_id res chain seq x y z
N MET A 1 -19.48 -7.92 -23.16
CA MET A 1 -20.54 -8.11 -22.14
C MET A 1 -20.49 -7.04 -21.03
N ALA A 2 -19.35 -6.79 -20.36
CA ALA A 2 -19.24 -5.78 -19.29
C ALA A 2 -19.65 -4.35 -19.71
N LEU A 3 -19.30 -3.91 -20.93
CA LEU A 3 -19.63 -2.58 -21.45
C LEU A 3 -21.14 -2.33 -21.56
N LEU A 4 -21.90 -3.35 -21.95
CA LEU A 4 -23.37 -3.27 -22.05
C LEU A 4 -24.05 -3.12 -20.69
N TRP A 5 -23.48 -3.72 -19.65
CA TRP A 5 -23.96 -3.57 -18.28
C TRP A 5 -23.70 -2.17 -17.72
N VAL A 6 -22.52 -1.62 -18.00
CA VAL A 6 -22.15 -0.24 -17.60
C VAL A 6 -23.06 0.80 -18.26
N LEU A 7 -23.36 0.62 -19.57
CA LEU A 7 -24.24 1.53 -20.31
C LEU A 7 -25.72 1.47 -19.89
N ARG A 8 -26.14 0.37 -19.25
CA ARG A 8 -27.52 0.18 -18.74
C ARG A 8 -27.65 0.42 -17.25
N ALA A 9 -26.54 0.68 -16.53
CA ALA A 9 -26.60 0.99 -15.12
C ALA A 9 -27.31 2.35 -14.91
N PRO A 10 -28.33 2.42 -14.05
CA PRO A 10 -28.98 3.71 -13.74
C PRO A 10 -27.96 4.62 -13.07
N GLU A 11 -27.90 5.87 -13.50
CA GLU A 11 -27.10 6.89 -12.85
C GLU A 11 -27.61 7.15 -11.43
N THR A 12 -26.82 6.78 -10.45
CA THR A 12 -27.16 6.94 -9.02
C THR A 12 -26.62 8.24 -8.42
N VAL A 13 -25.87 9.02 -9.20
CA VAL A 13 -25.25 10.28 -8.76
C VAL A 13 -25.89 11.43 -9.52
N LEU A 14 -26.29 12.50 -8.81
CA LEU A 14 -26.72 13.76 -9.42
C LEU A 14 -25.62 14.26 -10.36
N ARG A 15 -25.95 14.40 -11.63
CA ARG A 15 -25.06 14.86 -12.67
C ARG A 15 -24.57 16.27 -12.35
N ASN A 16 -23.31 16.41 -12.03
CA ASN A 16 -22.69 17.70 -11.85
C ASN A 16 -22.19 18.16 -13.22
N ASP A 17 -22.80 19.15 -13.82
CA ASP A 17 -22.46 19.65 -15.15
C ASP A 17 -21.10 20.39 -15.21
N ASP A 18 -20.41 20.49 -14.09
CA ASP A 18 -19.09 21.13 -14.01
C ASP A 18 -17.95 20.15 -14.36
N LEU A 19 -17.84 19.86 -15.68
CA LEU A 19 -16.78 19.00 -16.22
C LEU A 19 -15.36 19.55 -15.95
N ARG A 20 -15.20 20.84 -15.66
CA ARG A 20 -13.89 21.42 -15.30
C ARG A 20 -13.41 20.97 -13.93
N GLY A 21 -14.31 20.70 -12.99
CA GLY A 21 -13.97 20.13 -11.68
C GLY A 21 -13.56 18.66 -11.72
N ALA A 22 -14.02 17.92 -12.74
CA ALA A 22 -13.74 16.47 -12.86
C ALA A 22 -12.30 16.16 -13.31
N PHE A 23 -11.64 17.07 -14.02
CA PHE A 23 -10.28 16.90 -14.55
C PHE A 23 -9.18 17.57 -13.70
N THR A 24 -9.52 18.31 -12.68
CA THR A 24 -8.51 18.81 -11.74
C THR A 24 -8.11 17.68 -10.80
N PRO A 25 -6.82 17.23 -10.81
CA PRO A 25 -6.36 16.27 -9.82
C PRO A 25 -6.58 16.88 -8.43
N GLY A 26 -7.59 16.37 -7.72
CA GLY A 26 -8.10 16.97 -6.49
C GLY A 26 -7.18 16.91 -5.27
N LEU A 27 -5.86 16.94 -5.47
CA LEU A 27 -4.86 17.02 -4.41
C LEU A 27 -4.95 18.33 -3.60
N GLY A 28 -5.54 19.40 -4.19
CA GLY A 28 -5.69 20.71 -3.53
C GLY A 28 -6.89 20.85 -2.61
N ALA A 29 -7.87 19.95 -2.67
CA ALA A 29 -9.18 20.09 -2.01
C ALA A 29 -9.49 19.02 -0.95
N LEU A 30 -8.46 18.38 -0.35
CA LEU A 30 -8.69 17.44 0.76
C LEU A 30 -9.29 18.20 1.97
N PRO A 31 -10.43 17.74 2.51
CA PRO A 31 -11.00 18.34 3.71
C PRO A 31 -9.97 18.39 4.84
N PRO A 32 -9.86 19.48 5.60
CA PRO A 32 -8.87 19.60 6.68
C PRO A 32 -8.89 18.45 7.66
N GLN A 33 -10.09 17.91 7.95
CA GLN A 33 -10.29 16.79 8.87
C GLN A 33 -9.67 15.47 8.37
N VAL A 34 -9.57 15.29 7.06
CA VAL A 34 -9.04 14.06 6.43
C VAL A 34 -7.54 14.12 6.19
N ARG A 35 -6.94 15.33 6.16
CA ARG A 35 -5.53 15.52 5.72
C ARG A 35 -4.52 14.73 6.53
N SER A 36 -4.64 14.69 7.85
CA SER A 36 -3.69 13.96 8.72
C SER A 36 -3.80 12.46 8.51
N THR A 37 -5.02 11.92 8.51
CA THR A 37 -5.30 10.50 8.27
C THR A 37 -4.87 10.10 6.85
N PHE A 38 -5.16 10.94 5.84
CA PHE A 38 -4.75 10.72 4.47
C PHE A 38 -3.22 10.63 4.34
N ARG A 39 -2.47 11.58 4.91
CA ARG A 39 -0.99 11.59 4.83
C ARG A 39 -0.38 10.35 5.47
N ALA A 40 -0.85 9.95 6.64
CA ALA A 40 -0.37 8.76 7.33
C ALA A 40 -0.68 7.47 6.54
N THR A 41 -1.89 7.37 5.99
CA THR A 41 -2.30 6.24 5.13
C THR A 41 -1.52 6.24 3.82
N ALA A 42 -1.33 7.40 3.18
CA ALA A 42 -0.56 7.54 1.95
C ALA A 42 0.89 7.07 2.13
N ALA A 43 1.56 7.47 3.21
CA ALA A 43 2.92 7.01 3.52
C ALA A 43 2.98 5.48 3.70
N THR A 44 1.99 4.90 4.40
CA THR A 44 1.88 3.43 4.54
C THR A 44 1.66 2.76 3.18
N PHE A 45 0.81 3.32 2.33
CA PHE A 45 0.52 2.77 1.00
C PHE A 45 1.74 2.86 0.08
N VAL A 46 2.48 3.96 0.09
CA VAL A 46 3.73 4.07 -0.69
C VAL A 46 4.71 2.97 -0.28
N ALA A 47 4.91 2.73 1.03
CA ALA A 47 5.79 1.66 1.50
C ALA A 47 5.30 0.26 1.09
N ALA A 48 3.99 -0.01 1.29
CA ALA A 48 3.37 -1.29 0.98
C ALA A 48 3.43 -1.61 -0.52
N PHE A 49 3.07 -0.65 -1.35
CA PHE A 49 3.02 -0.85 -2.79
C PHE A 49 4.38 -0.74 -3.47
N ALA A 50 5.36 -0.04 -2.89
CA ALA A 50 6.75 -0.11 -3.31
C ALA A 50 7.29 -1.54 -3.22
N LEU A 51 7.04 -2.21 -2.08
CA LEU A 51 7.48 -3.59 -1.88
C LEU A 51 6.70 -4.57 -2.76
N LEU A 52 5.38 -4.38 -2.90
CA LEU A 52 4.54 -5.19 -3.79
C LEU A 52 4.97 -5.07 -5.25
N GLY A 53 5.15 -3.84 -5.74
CA GLY A 53 5.56 -3.57 -7.11
C GLY A 53 6.93 -4.17 -7.43
N PHE A 54 7.88 -4.00 -6.51
CA PHE A 54 9.21 -4.61 -6.62
C PHE A 54 9.14 -6.13 -6.71
N LEU A 55 8.42 -6.79 -5.79
CA LEU A 55 8.28 -8.24 -5.80
C LEU A 55 7.61 -8.74 -7.08
N THR A 56 6.57 -8.07 -7.56
CA THR A 56 5.90 -8.47 -8.82
C THR A 56 6.83 -8.32 -10.03
N ALA A 57 7.65 -7.28 -10.07
CA ALA A 57 8.54 -7.01 -11.21
C ALA A 57 9.81 -7.87 -11.20
N LEU A 58 10.43 -8.07 -10.03
CA LEU A 58 11.78 -8.62 -9.93
C LEU A 58 11.86 -10.04 -9.33
N THR A 59 10.74 -10.63 -8.89
CA THR A 59 10.73 -12.02 -8.38
C THR A 59 11.33 -13.00 -9.39
N GLY A 60 11.01 -12.85 -10.68
CA GLY A 60 11.59 -13.70 -11.74
C GLY A 60 13.11 -13.59 -11.80
N SER A 61 13.66 -12.37 -11.75
CA SER A 61 15.10 -12.13 -11.74
C SER A 61 15.78 -12.69 -10.49
N ILE A 62 15.16 -12.53 -9.32
CA ILE A 62 15.66 -13.09 -8.05
C ILE A 62 15.72 -14.61 -8.12
N LEU A 63 14.66 -15.26 -8.60
CA LEU A 63 14.59 -16.71 -8.71
C LEU A 63 15.63 -17.27 -9.68
N VAL A 64 15.80 -16.65 -10.84
CA VAL A 64 16.73 -17.13 -11.87
C VAL A 64 18.17 -16.81 -11.52
N GLN A 65 18.47 -15.55 -11.22
CA GLN A 65 19.86 -15.07 -11.09
C GLN A 65 20.47 -15.38 -9.72
N GLN A 66 19.69 -15.33 -8.65
CA GLN A 66 20.23 -15.51 -7.29
C GLN A 66 19.96 -16.90 -6.72
N LEU A 67 18.77 -17.45 -6.99
CA LEU A 67 18.37 -18.75 -6.43
C LEU A 67 18.58 -19.92 -7.39
N HIS A 68 19.04 -19.65 -8.63
CA HIS A 68 19.28 -20.66 -9.67
C HIS A 68 18.07 -21.61 -9.86
N ARG A 69 16.85 -21.06 -9.77
CA ARG A 69 15.59 -21.79 -9.97
C ARG A 69 14.83 -21.25 -11.18
N PRO A 70 15.29 -21.58 -12.40
CA PRO A 70 14.57 -21.20 -13.60
C PRO A 70 13.26 -22.00 -13.70
N GLY A 71 12.18 -21.32 -14.01
CA GLY A 71 10.89 -21.97 -14.25
C GLY A 71 9.73 -20.99 -14.17
N SER A 72 9.03 -20.82 -15.29
CA SER A 72 7.85 -19.92 -15.35
C SER A 72 6.78 -20.29 -14.35
N LEU A 73 6.61 -21.59 -14.08
CA LEU A 73 5.66 -22.07 -13.08
C LEU A 73 6.03 -21.61 -11.66
N THR A 74 7.33 -21.69 -11.30
CA THR A 74 7.79 -21.25 -9.99
C THR A 74 7.56 -19.75 -9.79
N VAL A 75 7.88 -18.93 -10.80
CA VAL A 75 7.63 -17.49 -10.80
C VAL A 75 6.13 -17.22 -10.64
N GLY A 76 5.30 -17.91 -11.43
CA GLY A 76 3.84 -17.78 -11.36
C GLY A 76 3.27 -18.15 -10.00
N LEU A 77 3.74 -19.25 -9.39
CA LEU A 77 3.28 -19.69 -8.06
C LEU A 77 3.69 -18.73 -6.96
N VAL A 78 4.91 -18.19 -6.98
CA VAL A 78 5.38 -17.20 -6.00
C VAL A 78 4.58 -15.89 -6.15
N THR A 79 4.34 -15.44 -7.37
CA THR A 79 3.51 -14.26 -7.62
C THR A 79 2.05 -14.50 -7.21
N PHE A 80 1.50 -15.67 -7.50
CA PHE A 80 0.17 -16.06 -7.03
C PHE A 80 0.09 -16.06 -5.51
N ALA A 81 1.08 -16.61 -4.81
CA ALA A 81 1.15 -16.64 -3.36
C ALA A 81 1.15 -15.22 -2.75
N LEU A 82 1.83 -14.26 -3.39
CA LEU A 82 1.84 -12.85 -2.99
C LEU A 82 0.42 -12.26 -3.00
N PHE A 83 -0.30 -12.42 -4.11
CA PHE A 83 -1.66 -11.87 -4.24
C PHE A 83 -2.70 -12.64 -3.43
N ALA A 84 -2.56 -13.97 -3.32
CA ALA A 84 -3.41 -14.79 -2.44
C ALA A 84 -3.25 -14.37 -0.97
N ALA A 85 -2.01 -14.16 -0.51
CA ALA A 85 -1.75 -13.65 0.84
C ALA A 85 -2.35 -12.23 1.03
N ALA A 86 -2.28 -11.36 0.00
CA ALA A 86 -2.91 -10.05 0.07
C ALA A 86 -4.44 -10.14 0.16
N ALA A 87 -5.06 -11.03 -0.60
CA ALA A 87 -6.50 -11.28 -0.50
C ALA A 87 -6.89 -11.82 0.89
N ILE A 88 -6.14 -12.78 1.41
CA ILE A 88 -6.33 -13.32 2.76
C ILE A 88 -6.21 -12.19 3.80
N GLY A 89 -5.17 -11.35 3.70
CA GLY A 89 -4.97 -10.21 4.60
C GLY A 89 -6.15 -9.23 4.61
N GLN A 90 -6.76 -8.96 3.44
CA GLN A 90 -7.95 -8.13 3.34
C GLN A 90 -9.18 -8.76 3.99
N LEU A 91 -9.35 -10.07 3.83
CA LEU A 91 -10.50 -10.81 4.36
C LEU A 91 -10.40 -11.06 5.87
N ALA A 92 -9.18 -11.21 6.39
CA ALA A 92 -8.92 -11.50 7.79
C ALA A 92 -9.22 -10.34 8.75
N VAL A 93 -9.42 -9.13 8.23
CA VAL A 93 -9.57 -7.91 9.05
C VAL A 93 -10.92 -7.26 8.83
N SER A 94 -11.67 -7.02 9.91
CA SER A 94 -12.90 -6.24 9.89
C SER A 94 -12.62 -4.73 9.93
N ALA A 95 -13.57 -3.92 9.45
CA ALA A 95 -13.45 -2.45 9.46
C ALA A 95 -13.35 -1.85 10.88
N ALA A 96 -13.88 -2.54 11.90
CA ALA A 96 -13.89 -2.11 13.30
C ALA A 96 -12.64 -2.58 14.07
N THR A 97 -11.46 -2.27 13.56
CA THR A 97 -10.23 -2.87 14.09
C THR A 97 -9.48 -1.95 15.07
N SER A 98 -8.93 -2.54 16.13
CA SER A 98 -8.21 -1.82 17.18
C SER A 98 -6.87 -1.23 16.67
N THR A 99 -6.41 -0.18 17.35
CA THR A 99 -5.09 0.46 17.09
C THR A 99 -3.92 -0.53 17.14
N ARG A 100 -4.04 -1.60 17.95
CA ARG A 100 -3.01 -2.65 18.06
C ARG A 100 -2.87 -3.45 16.77
N VAL A 101 -3.98 -3.82 16.14
CA VAL A 101 -3.96 -4.56 14.85
C VAL A 101 -3.36 -3.69 13.76
N MET A 102 -3.63 -2.39 13.77
CA MET A 102 -3.00 -1.46 12.83
C MET A 102 -1.48 -1.34 13.00
N ALA A 103 -1.01 -1.26 14.24
CA ALA A 103 0.42 -1.25 14.52
C ALA A 103 1.08 -2.57 14.06
N GLY A 104 0.42 -3.71 14.31
CA GLY A 104 0.85 -5.01 13.82
C GLY A 104 0.89 -5.09 12.30
N ALA A 105 -0.16 -4.59 11.63
CA ALA A 105 -0.22 -4.55 10.17
C ALA A 105 0.91 -3.70 9.56
N LEU A 106 1.21 -2.55 10.15
CA LEU A 106 2.31 -1.71 9.70
C LEU A 106 3.67 -2.40 9.91
N ALA A 107 3.84 -3.18 10.98
CA ALA A 107 5.09 -3.92 11.26
C ALA A 107 5.35 -5.07 10.27
N LEU A 108 4.32 -5.60 9.59
CA LEU A 108 4.50 -6.63 8.57
C LEU A 108 5.33 -6.13 7.37
N LEU A 109 5.24 -4.86 7.01
CA LEU A 109 5.96 -4.30 5.86
C LEU A 109 7.48 -4.28 6.06
N PRO A 110 8.03 -3.71 7.15
CA PRO A 110 9.47 -3.78 7.39
C PRO A 110 9.94 -5.21 7.64
N ALA A 111 9.14 -6.06 8.27
CA ALA A 111 9.48 -7.47 8.44
C ALA A 111 9.64 -8.18 7.08
N ALA A 112 8.71 -7.97 6.15
CA ALA A 112 8.80 -8.50 4.79
C ALA A 112 10.03 -7.96 4.04
N ALA A 113 10.34 -6.67 4.17
CA ALA A 113 11.51 -6.07 3.53
C ALA A 113 12.83 -6.63 4.08
N LEU A 114 12.92 -6.81 5.40
CA LEU A 114 14.10 -7.43 6.03
C LEU A 114 14.26 -8.90 5.63
N LEU A 115 13.16 -9.66 5.56
CA LEU A 115 13.19 -11.03 5.07
C LEU A 115 13.61 -11.12 3.60
N LEU A 116 13.18 -10.17 2.77
CA LEU A 116 13.61 -10.09 1.37
C LEU A 116 15.12 -9.82 1.26
N GLY A 117 15.63 -8.87 2.04
CA GLY A 117 17.07 -8.61 2.15
C GLY A 117 17.84 -9.84 2.60
N ALA A 118 17.37 -10.51 3.67
CA ALA A 118 17.98 -11.74 4.17
C ALA A 118 17.91 -12.89 3.15
N ALA A 119 16.80 -13.04 2.43
CA ALA A 119 16.62 -14.04 1.38
C ALA A 119 17.67 -13.87 0.26
N THR A 120 17.93 -12.61 -0.12
CA THR A 120 18.90 -12.26 -1.15
C THR A 120 20.33 -12.56 -0.71
N LEU A 121 20.68 -12.19 0.53
CA LEU A 121 22.03 -12.43 1.08
C LEU A 121 22.28 -13.91 1.34
N ALA A 122 21.31 -14.64 1.92
CA ALA A 122 21.41 -16.06 2.22
C ALA A 122 21.10 -16.97 1.03
N ARG A 123 20.69 -16.40 -0.12
CA ARG A 123 20.23 -17.15 -1.31
C ARG A 123 19.21 -18.24 -0.98
N SER A 124 18.27 -17.92 -0.09
CA SER A 124 17.29 -18.88 0.46
C SER A 124 15.91 -18.68 -0.14
N PHE A 125 15.42 -19.71 -0.80
CA PHE A 125 14.04 -19.72 -1.34
C PHE A 125 12.98 -19.66 -0.23
N LEU A 126 13.20 -20.30 0.91
CA LEU A 126 12.27 -20.28 2.03
C LEU A 126 12.12 -18.86 2.61
N LEU A 127 13.22 -18.13 2.75
CA LEU A 127 13.19 -16.73 3.20
C LEU A 127 12.49 -15.84 2.17
N LEU A 128 12.70 -16.06 0.87
CA LEU A 128 11.97 -15.34 -0.18
C LEU A 128 10.47 -15.61 -0.10
N LEU A 129 10.07 -16.88 0.03
CA LEU A 129 8.65 -17.24 0.14
C LEU A 129 8.02 -16.62 1.39
N SER A 130 8.73 -16.65 2.53
CA SER A 130 8.27 -16.00 3.76
C SER A 130 8.12 -14.48 3.58
N ALA A 131 9.08 -13.81 2.92
CA ALA A 131 9.00 -12.40 2.60
C ALA A 131 7.78 -12.07 1.74
N VAL A 132 7.53 -12.88 0.70
CA VAL A 132 6.39 -12.76 -0.21
C VAL A 132 5.05 -12.90 0.53
N LEU A 133 4.91 -13.92 1.36
CA LEU A 133 3.67 -14.16 2.12
C LEU A 133 3.40 -13.05 3.14
N ILE A 134 4.42 -12.62 3.89
CA ILE A 134 4.30 -11.55 4.88
C ILE A 134 4.05 -10.21 4.20
N CYS A 135 4.70 -9.95 3.04
CA CYS A 135 4.41 -8.77 2.23
C CYS A 135 2.95 -8.75 1.78
N GLY A 136 2.47 -9.83 1.18
CA GLY A 136 1.08 -9.93 0.72
C GLY A 136 0.10 -9.67 1.86
N LEU A 137 0.23 -10.39 2.98
CA LEU A 137 -0.60 -10.17 4.18
C LEU A 137 -0.54 -8.70 4.64
N GLY A 138 0.67 -8.13 4.75
CA GLY A 138 0.87 -6.74 5.16
C GLY A 138 0.20 -5.74 4.22
N VAL A 139 0.36 -5.90 2.91
CA VAL A 139 -0.30 -5.06 1.90
C VAL A 139 -1.82 -5.16 2.00
N GLY A 140 -2.35 -6.39 2.07
CA GLY A 140 -3.80 -6.62 2.13
C GLY A 140 -4.45 -6.01 3.37
N VAL A 141 -3.87 -6.26 4.55
CA VAL A 141 -4.36 -5.70 5.82
C VAL A 141 -4.28 -4.16 5.80
N ASN A 142 -3.13 -3.58 5.42
CA ASN A 142 -2.96 -2.13 5.39
C ASN A 142 -3.89 -1.46 4.37
N LEU A 143 -4.12 -2.07 3.21
CA LEU A 143 -5.06 -1.57 2.21
C LEU A 143 -6.49 -1.49 2.77
N ARG A 144 -6.96 -2.57 3.38
CA ARG A 144 -8.30 -2.64 3.98
C ARG A 144 -8.50 -1.61 5.09
N LEU A 145 -7.57 -1.57 6.04
CA LEU A 145 -7.65 -0.66 7.20
C LEU A 145 -7.44 0.80 6.81
N GLY A 146 -6.45 1.07 5.97
CA GLY A 146 -6.11 2.42 5.54
C GLY A 146 -7.23 3.05 4.71
N MET A 147 -7.78 2.31 3.75
CA MET A 147 -8.91 2.78 2.93
C MET A 147 -10.14 3.05 3.82
N GLY A 148 -10.50 2.12 4.71
CA GLY A 148 -11.63 2.26 5.63
C GLY A 148 -11.52 3.54 6.45
N ARG A 149 -10.39 3.75 7.14
CA ARG A 149 -10.16 4.94 7.99
C ARG A 149 -10.27 6.26 7.25
N VAL A 150 -9.73 6.34 6.05
CA VAL A 150 -9.77 7.58 5.26
C VAL A 150 -11.19 7.86 4.78
N LEU A 151 -11.91 6.82 4.35
CA LEU A 151 -13.29 6.98 3.88
C LEU A 151 -14.28 7.25 5.02
N ASP A 152 -14.05 6.68 6.21
CA ASP A 152 -14.88 6.95 7.39
C ASP A 152 -14.72 8.39 7.88
N ALA A 153 -13.50 8.94 7.79
CA ALA A 153 -13.23 10.34 8.12
C ALA A 153 -13.72 11.33 7.03
N CYS A 154 -14.17 10.82 5.86
CA CYS A 154 -14.50 11.65 4.70
C CYS A 154 -16.01 11.83 4.54
N PRO A 155 -16.50 13.06 4.29
CA PRO A 155 -17.88 13.32 3.92
C PRO A 155 -18.30 12.48 2.69
N PRO A 156 -19.52 11.91 2.65
CA PRO A 156 -19.96 11.00 1.57
C PRO A 156 -19.74 11.56 0.16
N VAL A 157 -20.02 12.84 -0.04
CA VAL A 157 -19.90 13.54 -1.33
C VAL A 157 -18.45 13.57 -1.86
N LYS A 158 -17.43 13.50 -0.98
CA LYS A 158 -16.02 13.57 -1.35
C LYS A 158 -15.29 12.21 -1.35
N ARG A 159 -15.99 11.13 -1.00
CA ARG A 159 -15.37 9.79 -0.90
C ARG A 159 -14.74 9.33 -2.21
N ALA A 160 -15.40 9.54 -3.35
CA ALA A 160 -14.88 9.17 -4.66
C ALA A 160 -13.58 9.93 -4.98
N GLN A 161 -13.54 11.24 -4.73
CA GLN A 161 -12.36 12.07 -4.95
C GLN A 161 -11.17 11.64 -4.07
N VAL A 162 -11.43 11.38 -2.78
CA VAL A 162 -10.40 10.98 -1.82
C VAL A 162 -9.86 9.58 -2.13
N SER A 163 -10.73 8.62 -2.52
CA SER A 163 -10.26 7.30 -2.93
C SER A 163 -9.45 7.35 -4.21
N SER A 164 -9.82 8.16 -5.20
CA SER A 164 -9.01 8.36 -6.40
C SER A 164 -7.62 8.90 -6.07
N ALA A 165 -7.51 9.88 -5.16
CA ALA A 165 -6.22 10.41 -4.71
C ALA A 165 -5.37 9.34 -4.00
N LEU A 166 -6.00 8.45 -3.20
CA LEU A 166 -5.30 7.31 -2.60
C LEU A 166 -4.78 6.33 -3.66
N PHE A 167 -5.58 6.02 -4.69
CA PHE A 167 -5.12 5.15 -5.78
C PHE A 167 -3.97 5.76 -6.58
N VAL A 168 -3.97 7.07 -6.84
CA VAL A 168 -2.81 7.74 -7.42
C VAL A 168 -1.57 7.53 -6.56
N THR A 169 -1.68 7.67 -5.24
CA THR A 169 -0.59 7.41 -4.30
C THR A 169 -0.11 5.95 -4.37
N VAL A 170 -1.04 4.98 -4.46
CA VAL A 170 -0.74 3.55 -4.63
C VAL A 170 0.06 3.31 -5.90
N TYR A 171 -0.39 3.83 -7.04
CA TYR A 171 0.29 3.63 -8.32
C TYR A 171 1.67 4.30 -8.35
N LEU A 172 1.81 5.51 -7.83
CA LEU A 172 3.12 6.17 -7.71
C LEU A 172 4.05 5.39 -6.76
N GLY A 173 3.52 4.91 -5.64
CA GLY A 173 4.25 4.08 -4.69
C GLY A 173 4.73 2.75 -5.29
N ALA A 174 3.92 2.12 -6.14
CA ALA A 174 4.30 0.90 -6.85
C ALA A 174 5.32 1.16 -7.96
N SER A 175 5.12 2.23 -8.75
CA SER A 175 5.88 2.46 -9.99
C SER A 175 7.24 3.07 -9.73
N LEU A 176 7.34 4.18 -8.99
CA LEU A 176 8.59 4.92 -8.85
C LEU A 176 9.72 4.10 -8.19
N PRO A 177 9.51 3.44 -7.03
CA PRO A 177 10.55 2.63 -6.42
C PRO A 177 10.90 1.40 -7.27
N THR A 178 9.92 0.82 -7.97
CA THR A 178 10.14 -0.35 -8.82
C THR A 178 11.02 0.00 -10.03
N VAL A 179 10.74 1.13 -10.70
CA VAL A 179 11.57 1.62 -11.81
C VAL A 179 12.98 1.94 -11.32
N ALA A 180 13.09 2.66 -10.20
CA ALA A 180 14.40 2.98 -9.61
C ALA A 180 15.20 1.72 -9.27
N ALA A 181 14.55 0.73 -8.66
CA ALA A 181 15.19 -0.54 -8.32
C ALA A 181 15.56 -1.36 -9.57
N GLY A 182 14.73 -1.32 -10.62
CA GLY A 182 15.04 -1.94 -11.91
C GLY A 182 16.30 -1.32 -12.54
N LEU A 183 16.40 -0.01 -12.58
CA LEU A 183 17.60 0.70 -13.06
C LEU A 183 18.83 0.37 -12.20
N MET A 184 18.70 0.35 -10.87
CA MET A 184 19.80 -0.04 -9.98
C MET A 184 20.23 -1.50 -10.21
N ALA A 185 19.31 -2.39 -10.52
CA ALA A 185 19.63 -3.80 -10.80
C ALA A 185 20.42 -3.96 -12.09
N THR A 186 20.21 -3.09 -13.10
CA THR A 186 20.96 -3.10 -14.35
C THR A 186 22.33 -2.43 -14.23
N GLU A 187 22.42 -1.30 -13.53
CA GLU A 187 23.63 -0.49 -13.41
C GLU A 187 24.63 -1.05 -12.36
N ALA A 188 24.12 -1.55 -11.24
CA ALA A 188 24.94 -2.08 -10.17
C ALA A 188 24.82 -3.61 -10.08
N ASN A 189 23.84 -4.09 -9.38
CA ASN A 189 23.44 -5.50 -9.30
C ASN A 189 22.10 -5.64 -8.56
N LEU A 190 21.48 -6.81 -8.71
CA LEU A 190 20.18 -7.11 -8.10
C LEU A 190 20.22 -7.07 -6.56
N THR A 191 21.32 -7.51 -5.93
CA THR A 191 21.48 -7.47 -4.47
C THR A 191 21.45 -6.03 -3.95
N THR A 192 22.16 -5.13 -4.59
CA THR A 192 22.18 -3.70 -4.22
C THR A 192 20.78 -3.09 -4.35
N ALA A 193 20.06 -3.39 -5.44
CA ALA A 193 18.70 -2.92 -5.64
C ALA A 193 17.75 -3.41 -4.54
N VAL A 194 17.82 -4.70 -4.13
CA VAL A 194 17.03 -5.26 -3.04
C VAL A 194 17.35 -4.57 -1.71
N LEU A 195 18.64 -4.40 -1.38
CA LEU A 195 19.04 -3.78 -0.12
C LEU A 195 18.66 -2.29 -0.06
N ALA A 196 18.81 -1.57 -1.17
CA ALA A 196 18.36 -0.18 -1.26
C ALA A 196 16.84 -0.06 -1.06
N LEU A 197 16.05 -0.91 -1.71
CA LEU A 197 14.60 -0.95 -1.49
C LEU A 197 14.26 -1.28 -0.03
N THR A 198 14.95 -2.25 0.57
CA THR A 198 14.77 -2.59 1.99
C THR A 198 14.95 -1.34 2.86
N GLY A 199 16.02 -0.58 2.64
CA GLY A 199 16.28 0.68 3.34
C GLY A 199 15.17 1.72 3.13
N VAL A 200 14.71 1.88 1.90
CA VAL A 200 13.60 2.80 1.56
C VAL A 200 12.30 2.39 2.27
N VAL A 201 11.94 1.11 2.24
CA VAL A 201 10.73 0.61 2.90
C VAL A 201 10.82 0.79 4.42
N LEU A 202 11.98 0.53 5.03
CA LEU A 202 12.20 0.78 6.46
C LEU A 202 12.02 2.26 6.82
N ALA A 203 12.59 3.16 6.03
CA ALA A 203 12.46 4.61 6.24
C ALA A 203 10.99 5.07 6.10
N LEU A 204 10.28 4.60 5.06
CA LEU A 204 8.88 4.96 4.81
C LEU A 204 7.96 4.40 5.90
N THR A 205 8.18 3.17 6.36
CA THR A 205 7.36 2.58 7.43
C THR A 205 7.61 3.25 8.77
N LEU A 206 8.84 3.66 9.04
CA LEU A 206 9.16 4.47 10.24
C LEU A 206 8.46 5.83 10.17
N ALA A 207 8.54 6.53 9.04
CA ALA A 207 7.84 7.79 8.82
C ALA A 207 6.32 7.62 9.01
N ALA A 208 5.72 6.58 8.44
CA ALA A 208 4.30 6.26 8.60
C ALA A 208 3.95 5.98 10.07
N ALA A 209 4.79 5.26 10.81
CA ALA A 209 4.59 4.97 12.23
C ALA A 209 4.62 6.24 13.08
N VAL A 210 5.58 7.13 12.83
CA VAL A 210 5.68 8.43 13.50
C VAL A 210 4.44 9.29 13.21
N MET A 211 4.04 9.39 11.93
CA MET A 211 2.85 10.16 11.52
C MET A 211 1.58 9.62 12.17
N ASN A 212 1.40 8.29 12.22
CA ASN A 212 0.26 7.65 12.88
C ASN A 212 0.22 7.97 14.39
N ARG A 213 1.37 7.93 15.09
CA ARG A 213 1.45 8.29 16.52
C ARG A 213 1.08 9.75 16.76
N LEU A 214 1.56 10.67 15.93
CA LEU A 214 1.25 12.09 16.03
C LEU A 214 -0.23 12.37 15.78
N SER A 215 -0.83 11.73 14.78
CA SER A 215 -2.26 11.86 14.47
C SER A 215 -3.14 11.38 15.63
N THR A 216 -2.78 10.28 16.28
CA THR A 216 -3.54 9.73 17.41
C THR A 216 -3.48 10.67 18.63
N ARG A 217 -2.33 11.29 18.90
CA ARG A 217 -2.18 12.24 20.01
C ARG A 217 -2.99 13.51 19.80
N ALA A 218 -3.08 14.02 18.57
CA ALA A 218 -3.87 15.21 18.24
C ALA A 218 -5.36 15.04 18.51
N HIS A 219 -5.91 13.84 18.31
CA HIS A 219 -7.32 13.54 18.60
C HIS A 219 -7.63 13.39 20.10
N VAL A 220 -6.65 13.02 20.93
CA VAL A 220 -6.84 12.88 22.40
C VAL A 220 -6.78 14.24 23.09
N LEU A 221 -6.12 15.24 22.50
CA LEU A 221 -5.90 16.56 23.11
C LEU A 221 -7.00 17.59 22.79
N VAL A 222 -8.02 17.25 21.98
CA VAL A 222 -9.21 18.09 21.81
C VAL A 222 -10.30 17.56 22.74
N PRO A 223 -10.48 18.15 23.95
CA PRO A 223 -11.56 17.75 24.84
C PRO A 223 -12.88 18.08 24.18
N ALA A 224 -13.87 17.21 24.34
CA ALA A 224 -15.28 17.46 24.08
C ALA A 224 -15.78 18.56 25.05
N GLY A 225 -15.39 19.78 24.75
CA GLY A 225 -15.74 20.96 25.52
C GLY A 225 -16.33 22.00 24.60
N ARG A 226 -17.69 21.93 24.50
CA ARG A 226 -18.65 23.04 24.36
C ARG A 226 -19.92 22.56 23.69
N SER A 227 -20.65 21.73 24.41
CA SER A 227 -22.11 21.67 24.29
C SER A 227 -22.66 22.29 25.58
N GLY A 228 -22.86 23.59 25.56
CA GLY A 228 -23.39 24.30 26.71
C GLY A 228 -23.32 25.80 26.47
N GLU A 229 -24.22 26.33 25.69
CA GLU A 229 -24.90 27.61 25.89
C GLU A 229 -25.87 27.82 24.72
#